data_155b92d76b938ad6e58c54714df8024a
#
_entry.id   155b92d76b938ad6e58c54714df8024a
#
_cell.length_a   1.000
_cell.length_b   1.000
_cell.length_c   1.000
_cell.angle_alpha   90.00
_cell.angle_beta   90.00
_cell.angle_gamma   90.00
#
_symmetry.space_group_name_H-M   'P 1'
#
loop_
_entity.id
_entity.type
_entity.pdbx_description
1 polymer ?
#
loop_
_entity_poly.entity_id
_entity_poly.type
_entity_poly.pdbx_seq_one_letter_code
_entity_poly.pdbx_strand_id
1 'polypeptide(L)'
;MTGATTTCFLCLQCGVQFAPSEAPPECCPVCEDERQYVRWEGQAWITPEVLAAGHRLVMKDDAGVLAFGIEPRFAIGQRALLVETPHGNVLWDCISMVSDEAVAEINRRGGLAAIAISHCHFYSAMVEWSDAFGGVPIYLHADDRKWIMRPHPAIIAWEGETRAINPSLTLIRCGGHFAGSQVLHWKRDDGNAMLTGDTVQVAPTRRHVSFMYSYPNQIPLNAAAVSRIAAALEPFKFDHIYGAWWNQNVIGDARTAFKASVARYLAAIA
;
A
#
# COMPACT_ATOMS: atom_id res chain seq x y z
N MET A 1 8.86 6.01 40.87
CA MET A 1 8.92 6.69 39.57
C MET A 1 8.04 5.88 38.63
N THR A 2 6.83 6.34 38.36
CA THR A 2 5.96 5.75 37.35
C THR A 2 6.60 6.03 36.01
N GLY A 3 7.24 5.03 35.41
CA GLY A 3 7.77 5.17 34.05
C GLY A 3 6.62 5.62 33.11
N ALA A 4 6.85 6.70 32.38
CA ALA A 4 5.89 7.13 31.36
C ALA A 4 5.70 6.01 30.36
N THR A 5 4.46 5.65 30.09
CA THR A 5 4.12 4.58 29.12
C THR A 5 4.19 5.18 27.71
N THR A 6 5.11 4.68 26.89
CA THR A 6 5.19 5.06 25.48
C THR A 6 4.21 4.26 24.66
N THR A 7 3.61 4.87 23.62
CA THR A 7 2.76 4.19 22.63
C THR A 7 3.09 4.63 21.21
N CYS A 8 2.72 3.81 20.23
CA CYS A 8 2.83 4.13 18.81
C CYS A 8 1.56 4.84 18.35
N PHE A 9 1.60 6.16 18.22
CA PHE A 9 0.45 6.92 17.73
C PHE A 9 0.20 6.69 16.24
N LEU A 10 -1.07 6.60 15.88
CA LEU A 10 -1.57 6.50 14.51
C LEU A 10 -2.23 7.82 14.11
N CYS A 11 -1.89 8.36 12.95
CA CYS A 11 -2.57 9.53 12.40
C CYS A 11 -4.01 9.18 12.00
N LEU A 12 -5.01 9.89 12.52
CA LEU A 12 -6.42 9.65 12.21
C LEU A 12 -6.75 9.89 10.73
N GLN A 13 -6.00 10.75 10.03
CA GLN A 13 -6.28 11.09 8.63
C GLN A 13 -5.70 10.06 7.66
N CYS A 14 -4.42 9.68 7.78
CA CYS A 14 -3.78 8.79 6.81
C CYS A 14 -3.47 7.38 7.36
N GLY A 15 -3.58 7.16 8.68
CA GLY A 15 -3.35 5.86 9.30
C GLY A 15 -1.87 5.50 9.51
N VAL A 16 -0.91 6.37 9.15
CA VAL A 16 0.51 6.09 9.37
C VAL A 16 0.83 6.05 10.86
N GLN A 17 1.63 5.06 11.25
CA GLN A 17 2.07 4.87 12.63
C GLN A 17 3.44 5.51 12.85
N PHE A 18 3.59 6.15 14.01
CA PHE A 18 4.82 6.79 14.45
C PHE A 18 5.59 5.92 15.44
N ALA A 19 6.88 6.21 15.59
CA ALA A 19 7.70 5.59 16.61
C ALA A 19 7.11 5.80 18.01
N PRO A 20 7.37 4.88 18.99
CA PRO A 20 6.85 5.00 20.34
C PRO A 20 7.26 6.32 21.00
N SER A 21 6.29 7.02 21.59
CA SER A 21 6.51 8.27 22.32
C SER A 21 5.54 8.41 23.47
N GLU A 22 5.84 9.31 24.42
CA GLU A 22 4.98 9.60 25.59
C GLU A 22 3.79 10.49 25.22
N ALA A 23 3.92 11.28 24.16
CA ALA A 23 2.89 12.18 23.65
C ALA A 23 2.79 12.06 22.13
N PRO A 24 1.64 12.38 21.53
CA PRO A 24 1.48 12.36 20.08
C PRO A 24 2.43 13.36 19.42
N PRO A 25 2.89 13.09 18.18
CA PRO A 25 3.64 14.05 17.39
C PRO A 25 2.86 15.35 17.16
N GLU A 26 3.57 16.46 16.98
CA GLU A 26 2.95 17.77 16.72
C GLU A 26 2.17 17.77 15.39
N CYS A 27 2.75 17.18 14.35
CA CYS A 27 2.15 17.12 13.02
C CYS A 27 2.45 15.78 12.33
N CYS A 28 1.73 15.51 11.25
CA CYS A 28 1.96 14.36 10.36
C CYS A 28 2.52 14.85 9.02
N PRO A 29 3.82 14.68 8.75
CA PRO A 29 4.42 15.13 7.49
C PRO A 29 3.77 14.51 6.24
N VAL A 30 3.19 13.31 6.37
CA VAL A 30 2.47 12.65 5.28
C VAL A 30 1.16 13.40 4.95
N CYS A 31 0.45 13.94 5.96
CA CYS A 31 -0.77 14.72 5.74
C CYS A 31 -0.49 16.17 5.35
N GLU A 32 0.67 16.73 5.74
CA GLU A 32 1.09 18.09 5.36
C GLU A 32 1.59 18.15 3.92
N ASP A 33 1.94 17.02 3.31
CA ASP A 33 2.30 16.95 1.90
C ASP A 33 1.05 17.18 1.02
N GLU A 34 1.19 17.93 -0.07
CA GLU A 34 0.08 18.30 -0.96
C GLU A 34 -0.61 17.11 -1.66
N ARG A 35 -0.06 15.90 -1.59
CA ARG A 35 -0.68 14.66 -2.07
C ARG A 35 -1.72 14.10 -1.10
N GLN A 36 -1.79 14.68 0.11
CA GLN A 36 -2.75 14.38 1.16
C GLN A 36 -3.32 15.69 1.72
N TYR A 37 -3.96 15.68 2.86
CA TYR A 37 -4.41 16.87 3.58
C TYR A 37 -4.52 16.60 5.08
N VAL A 38 -4.35 17.64 5.88
CA VAL A 38 -4.68 17.61 7.32
C VAL A 38 -6.19 17.74 7.46
N ARG A 39 -6.81 16.98 8.37
CA ARG A 39 -8.25 17.05 8.66
C ARG A 39 -8.67 18.50 8.92
N TRP A 40 -9.93 18.82 8.60
CA TRP A 40 -10.49 20.15 8.79
C TRP A 40 -10.54 20.58 10.26
N GLU A 41 -10.72 19.58 11.18
CA GLU A 41 -10.70 19.78 12.63
C GLU A 41 -9.26 19.88 13.19
N GLY A 42 -8.26 19.82 12.35
CA GLY A 42 -6.85 19.80 12.71
C GLY A 42 -6.27 18.40 12.84
N GLN A 43 -4.98 18.36 13.17
CA GLN A 43 -4.25 17.12 13.37
C GLN A 43 -4.83 16.34 14.57
N ALA A 44 -5.03 15.05 14.42
CA ALA A 44 -5.52 14.19 15.49
C ALA A 44 -4.88 12.80 15.43
N TRP A 45 -4.81 12.16 16.61
CA TRP A 45 -4.09 10.91 16.83
C TRP A 45 -4.97 9.90 17.57
N ILE A 46 -4.67 8.63 17.38
CA ILE A 46 -5.29 7.52 18.10
C ILE A 46 -4.21 6.51 18.49
N THR A 47 -4.41 5.78 19.58
CA THR A 47 -3.54 4.65 19.91
C THR A 47 -4.08 3.35 19.33
N PRO A 48 -3.25 2.31 19.15
CA PRO A 48 -3.72 1.00 18.69
C PRO A 48 -4.85 0.43 19.53
N GLU A 49 -4.80 0.61 20.87
CA GLU A 49 -5.81 0.10 21.80
C GLU A 49 -7.16 0.80 21.59
N VAL A 50 -7.14 2.12 21.42
CA VAL A 50 -8.36 2.91 21.18
C VAL A 50 -8.93 2.58 19.80
N LEU A 51 -8.07 2.39 18.79
CA LEU A 51 -8.52 1.93 17.47
C LEU A 51 -9.21 0.57 17.57
N ALA A 52 -8.62 -0.39 18.27
CA ALA A 52 -9.17 -1.73 18.44
C ALA A 52 -10.47 -1.75 19.25
N ALA A 53 -10.69 -0.79 20.16
CA ALA A 53 -11.94 -0.68 20.91
C ALA A 53 -13.13 -0.21 20.06
N GLY A 54 -12.88 0.54 18.99
CA GLY A 54 -13.94 1.11 18.13
C GLY A 54 -14.01 0.51 16.73
N HIS A 55 -13.05 -0.34 16.35
CA HIS A 55 -12.92 -0.90 15.01
C HIS A 55 -12.58 -2.38 15.08
N ARG A 56 -12.80 -3.07 13.97
CA ARG A 56 -12.38 -4.47 13.80
C ARG A 56 -11.65 -4.64 12.47
N LEU A 57 -10.67 -5.52 12.44
CA LEU A 57 -10.09 -6.02 11.20
C LEU A 57 -11.12 -6.95 10.52
N VAL A 58 -11.28 -6.80 9.22
CA VAL A 58 -12.11 -7.69 8.39
C VAL A 58 -11.28 -8.35 7.32
N MET A 59 -11.60 -9.63 7.07
CA MET A 59 -10.99 -10.44 6.03
C MET A 59 -12.05 -10.82 5.01
N LYS A 60 -11.78 -10.60 3.74
CA LYS A 60 -12.72 -10.90 2.64
C LYS A 60 -11.94 -11.42 1.43
N ASP A 61 -12.55 -12.31 0.66
CA ASP A 61 -12.09 -12.56 -0.70
C ASP A 61 -12.41 -11.34 -1.57
N ASP A 62 -11.42 -10.86 -2.32
CA ASP A 62 -11.61 -9.81 -3.30
C ASP A 62 -11.01 -10.22 -4.64
N ALA A 63 -11.87 -10.76 -5.49
CA ALA A 63 -11.52 -11.31 -6.80
C ALA A 63 -10.44 -12.42 -6.73
N GLY A 64 -10.62 -13.37 -5.80
CA GLY A 64 -9.75 -14.54 -5.63
C GLY A 64 -8.49 -14.28 -4.81
N VAL A 65 -8.38 -13.13 -4.14
CA VAL A 65 -7.26 -12.79 -3.25
C VAL A 65 -7.78 -12.46 -1.86
N LEU A 66 -7.17 -13.04 -0.83
CA LEU A 66 -7.51 -12.69 0.56
C LEU A 66 -7.07 -11.25 0.85
N ALA A 67 -8.01 -10.43 1.25
CA ALA A 67 -7.82 -9.02 1.53
C ALA A 67 -8.20 -8.67 2.97
N PHE A 68 -7.50 -7.70 3.53
CA PHE A 68 -7.68 -7.19 4.90
C PHE A 68 -8.07 -5.73 4.87
N GLY A 69 -8.99 -5.33 5.72
CA GLY A 69 -9.41 -3.94 5.88
C GLY A 69 -9.91 -3.67 7.29
N ILE A 70 -10.36 -2.46 7.57
CA ILE A 70 -10.84 -2.03 8.88
C ILE A 70 -12.28 -1.55 8.77
N GLU A 71 -13.14 -2.03 9.66
CA GLU A 71 -14.56 -1.62 9.79
C GLU A 71 -14.89 -1.18 11.23
N PRO A 72 -15.57 -0.04 11.41
CA PRO A 72 -15.90 1.00 10.43
C PRO A 72 -14.66 1.50 9.67
N ARG A 73 -14.85 2.16 8.51
CA ARG A 73 -13.73 2.70 7.74
C ARG A 73 -12.81 3.56 8.60
N PHE A 74 -11.51 3.26 8.58
CA PHE A 74 -10.47 4.04 9.25
C PHE A 74 -9.55 4.67 8.22
N ALA A 75 -9.03 5.87 8.54
CA ALA A 75 -8.11 6.62 7.69
C ALA A 75 -8.64 6.74 6.24
N ILE A 76 -7.81 6.45 5.24
CA ILE A 76 -8.19 6.50 3.82
C ILE A 76 -8.99 5.27 3.36
N GLY A 77 -9.18 4.27 4.23
CA GLY A 77 -9.98 3.08 3.96
C GLY A 77 -9.34 2.09 3.00
N GLN A 78 -8.00 2.07 2.95
CA GLN A 78 -7.21 1.15 2.16
C GLN A 78 -7.38 -0.31 2.63
N ARG A 79 -6.93 -1.24 1.78
CA ARG A 79 -6.83 -2.66 2.11
C ARG A 79 -5.40 -3.16 1.95
N ALA A 80 -5.07 -4.27 2.61
CA ALA A 80 -3.89 -5.08 2.33
C ALA A 80 -4.31 -6.36 1.61
N LEU A 81 -3.41 -6.97 0.83
CA LEU A 81 -3.66 -8.19 0.06
C LEU A 81 -2.62 -9.26 0.41
N LEU A 82 -3.08 -10.49 0.68
CA LEU A 82 -2.19 -11.63 0.84
C LEU A 82 -1.85 -12.25 -0.52
N VAL A 83 -0.62 -12.09 -0.94
CA VAL A 83 -0.11 -12.66 -2.19
C VAL A 83 0.49 -14.03 -1.87
N GLU A 84 -0.25 -15.10 -2.21
CA GLU A 84 0.15 -16.47 -1.93
C GLU A 84 1.03 -17.01 -3.07
N THR A 85 2.22 -17.51 -2.72
CA THR A 85 3.16 -18.11 -3.69
C THR A 85 3.79 -19.39 -3.16
N PRO A 86 4.24 -20.31 -4.03
CA PRO A 86 4.99 -21.49 -3.61
C PRO A 86 6.33 -21.17 -2.91
N HIS A 87 6.75 -19.90 -2.99
CA HIS A 87 8.04 -19.44 -2.43
C HIS A 87 7.89 -18.60 -1.16
N GLY A 88 6.71 -18.63 -0.54
CA GLY A 88 6.34 -17.86 0.64
C GLY A 88 5.35 -16.72 0.30
N ASN A 89 4.47 -16.43 1.26
CA ASN A 89 3.44 -15.42 1.08
C ASN A 89 3.98 -14.02 1.37
N VAL A 90 3.46 -13.03 0.66
CA VAL A 90 3.82 -11.62 0.83
C VAL A 90 2.56 -10.81 1.12
N LEU A 91 2.58 -10.00 2.16
CA LEU A 91 1.53 -8.99 2.37
C LEU A 91 1.85 -7.78 1.49
N TRP A 92 0.94 -7.46 0.59
CA TRP A 92 1.02 -6.25 -0.24
C TRP A 92 0.19 -5.13 0.37
N ASP A 93 0.87 -4.01 0.63
CA ASP A 93 0.39 -2.87 1.41
C ASP A 93 0.04 -3.26 2.87
N CYS A 94 -0.23 -2.28 3.72
CA CYS A 94 -0.60 -2.49 5.10
C CYS A 94 -1.83 -1.68 5.49
N ILE A 95 -2.46 -2.11 6.58
CA ILE A 95 -3.52 -1.40 7.28
C ILE A 95 -3.08 -1.10 8.71
N SER A 96 -3.77 -0.19 9.38
CA SER A 96 -3.38 0.33 10.69
C SER A 96 -3.75 -0.57 11.88
N MET A 97 -4.15 -1.81 11.62
CA MET A 97 -4.57 -2.77 12.64
C MET A 97 -4.04 -4.16 12.31
N VAL A 98 -3.58 -4.87 13.33
CA VAL A 98 -3.28 -6.31 13.32
C VAL A 98 -4.26 -6.97 14.29
N SER A 99 -4.73 -8.20 14.00
CA SER A 99 -5.54 -8.99 14.92
C SER A 99 -5.05 -10.43 14.96
N ASP A 100 -5.30 -11.10 16.09
CA ASP A 100 -4.92 -12.50 16.28
C ASP A 100 -5.58 -13.41 15.24
N GLU A 101 -6.82 -13.12 14.84
CA GLU A 101 -7.55 -13.86 13.81
C GLU A 101 -6.87 -13.72 12.43
N ALA A 102 -6.40 -12.51 12.08
CA ALA A 102 -5.70 -12.30 10.81
C ALA A 102 -4.34 -13.01 10.81
N VAL A 103 -3.61 -12.96 11.92
CA VAL A 103 -2.34 -13.69 12.09
C VAL A 103 -2.58 -15.21 12.00
N ALA A 104 -3.61 -15.73 12.67
CA ALA A 104 -3.96 -17.16 12.62
C ALA A 104 -4.33 -17.59 11.19
N GLU A 105 -5.13 -16.79 10.46
CA GLU A 105 -5.52 -17.12 9.09
C GLU A 105 -4.33 -17.11 8.13
N ILE A 106 -3.43 -16.12 8.24
CA ILE A 106 -2.20 -16.10 7.42
C ILE A 106 -1.30 -17.29 7.76
N ASN A 107 -1.15 -17.65 9.04
CA ASN A 107 -0.38 -18.81 9.46
C ASN A 107 -0.97 -20.13 8.94
N ARG A 108 -2.29 -20.26 8.92
CA ARG A 108 -3.00 -21.40 8.32
C ARG A 108 -2.70 -21.56 6.83
N ARG A 109 -2.41 -20.44 6.14
CA ARG A 109 -2.03 -20.40 4.71
C ARG A 109 -0.52 -20.53 4.47
N GLY A 110 0.27 -20.84 5.50
CA GLY A 110 1.72 -21.03 5.38
C GLY A 110 2.58 -19.90 5.90
N GLY A 111 1.99 -18.95 6.62
CA GLY A 111 2.68 -17.81 7.24
C GLY A 111 2.99 -16.69 6.28
N LEU A 112 3.77 -15.71 6.74
CA LEU A 112 4.21 -14.54 5.99
C LEU A 112 5.75 -14.57 5.85
N ALA A 113 6.24 -14.42 4.62
CA ALA A 113 7.67 -14.38 4.32
C ALA A 113 8.21 -12.96 4.20
N ALA A 114 7.35 -12.01 3.81
CA ALA A 114 7.72 -10.61 3.65
C ALA A 114 6.48 -9.71 3.59
N ILE A 115 6.73 -8.41 3.74
CA ILE A 115 5.78 -7.33 3.45
C ILE A 115 6.37 -6.48 2.33
N ALA A 116 5.56 -6.02 1.40
CA ALA A 116 5.97 -5.07 0.37
C ALA A 116 4.89 -3.99 0.23
N ILE A 117 5.28 -2.72 0.15
CA ILE A 117 4.33 -1.61 0.25
C ILE A 117 4.51 -0.67 -0.93
N SER A 118 3.41 -0.28 -1.55
CA SER A 118 3.40 0.55 -2.76
C SER A 118 4.05 1.92 -2.56
N HIS A 119 3.72 2.62 -1.49
CA HIS A 119 4.27 3.92 -1.08
C HIS A 119 3.78 4.32 0.32
N CYS A 120 4.15 5.51 0.79
CA CYS A 120 3.99 5.91 2.20
C CYS A 120 2.53 6.00 2.71
N HIS A 121 1.53 6.21 1.85
CA HIS A 121 0.12 6.22 2.27
C HIS A 121 -0.35 4.85 2.80
N PHE A 122 0.38 3.79 2.51
CA PHE A 122 0.08 2.42 2.93
C PHE A 122 1.06 1.87 3.98
N TYR A 123 1.98 2.69 4.52
CA TYR A 123 2.91 2.24 5.56
C TYR A 123 2.16 1.81 6.83
N SER A 124 1.13 2.56 7.23
CA SER A 124 0.20 2.17 8.31
C SER A 124 0.92 1.55 9.52
N ALA A 125 0.50 0.39 10.00
CA ALA A 125 1.13 -0.35 11.09
C ALA A 125 2.11 -1.44 10.58
N MET A 126 2.89 -1.18 9.53
CA MET A 126 3.77 -2.15 8.87
C MET A 126 4.74 -2.87 9.82
N VAL A 127 5.21 -2.17 10.86
CA VAL A 127 6.14 -2.75 11.84
C VAL A 127 5.43 -3.78 12.71
N GLU A 128 4.20 -3.50 13.17
CA GLU A 128 3.41 -4.45 13.94
C GLU A 128 3.04 -5.68 13.12
N TRP A 129 2.71 -5.50 11.84
CA TRP A 129 2.52 -6.62 10.92
C TRP A 129 3.79 -7.46 10.78
N SER A 130 4.96 -6.84 10.65
CA SER A 130 6.25 -7.56 10.58
C SER A 130 6.53 -8.33 11.87
N ASP A 131 6.37 -7.68 13.02
CA ASP A 131 6.63 -8.26 14.34
C ASP A 131 5.71 -9.44 14.65
N ALA A 132 4.44 -9.37 14.24
CA ALA A 132 3.46 -10.46 14.41
C ALA A 132 3.89 -11.76 13.68
N PHE A 133 4.79 -11.66 12.71
CA PHE A 133 5.35 -12.80 11.96
C PHE A 133 6.87 -12.98 12.20
N GLY A 134 7.38 -12.55 13.37
CA GLY A 134 8.78 -12.76 13.76
C GLY A 134 9.78 -11.81 13.13
N GLY A 135 9.36 -10.61 12.72
CA GLY A 135 10.23 -9.59 12.15
C GLY A 135 10.52 -9.82 10.66
N VAL A 136 9.54 -10.27 9.90
CA VAL A 136 9.70 -10.47 8.45
C VAL A 136 10.09 -9.19 7.72
N PRO A 137 10.91 -9.26 6.64
CA PRO A 137 11.39 -8.07 5.94
C PRO A 137 10.24 -7.25 5.32
N ILE A 138 10.40 -5.92 5.39
CA ILE A 138 9.48 -4.92 4.83
C ILE A 138 10.19 -4.21 3.68
N TYR A 139 9.74 -4.43 2.44
CA TYR A 139 10.35 -3.84 1.25
C TYR A 139 9.71 -2.50 0.89
N LEU A 140 10.46 -1.41 1.06
CA LEU A 140 10.12 -0.05 0.66
C LEU A 140 11.16 0.46 -0.34
N HIS A 141 10.78 1.33 -1.27
CA HIS A 141 11.78 1.95 -2.13
C HIS A 141 12.54 3.06 -1.41
N ALA A 142 13.86 3.15 -1.62
CA ALA A 142 14.74 4.08 -0.92
C ALA A 142 14.40 5.56 -1.17
N ASP A 143 13.82 5.89 -2.33
CA ASP A 143 13.40 7.26 -2.66
C ASP A 143 12.28 7.79 -1.75
N ASP A 144 11.57 6.89 -1.05
CA ASP A 144 10.50 7.24 -0.10
C ASP A 144 10.95 7.10 1.37
N ARG A 145 12.24 6.93 1.64
CA ARG A 145 12.81 6.76 2.99
C ARG A 145 12.41 7.87 3.97
N LYS A 146 12.28 9.12 3.49
CA LYS A 146 11.89 10.26 4.33
C LYS A 146 10.49 10.16 4.95
N TRP A 147 9.64 9.29 4.41
CA TRP A 147 8.28 9.06 4.86
C TRP A 147 8.15 7.95 5.90
N ILE A 148 9.27 7.37 6.37
CA ILE A 148 9.27 6.31 7.38
C ILE A 148 9.17 6.99 8.76
N MET A 149 7.94 7.05 9.31
CA MET A 149 7.68 7.67 10.61
C MET A 149 8.02 6.74 11.80
N ARG A 150 8.12 5.43 11.54
CA ARG A 150 8.54 4.42 12.53
C ARG A 150 9.69 3.59 11.95
N PRO A 151 10.95 3.99 12.16
CA PRO A 151 12.12 3.21 11.75
C PRO A 151 12.13 1.84 12.45
N HIS A 152 12.54 0.80 11.71
CA HIS A 152 12.64 -0.56 12.25
C HIS A 152 13.70 -1.38 11.49
N PRO A 153 14.44 -2.31 12.15
CA PRO A 153 15.47 -3.14 11.49
C PRO A 153 14.95 -4.03 10.35
N ALA A 154 13.68 -4.43 10.39
CA ALA A 154 13.06 -5.22 9.33
C ALA A 154 12.88 -4.45 8.01
N ILE A 155 12.98 -3.12 8.02
CA ILE A 155 12.77 -2.29 6.83
C ILE A 155 13.99 -2.41 5.90
N ILE A 156 13.73 -2.89 4.67
CA ILE A 156 14.69 -2.96 3.58
C ILE A 156 14.35 -1.87 2.58
N ALA A 157 15.07 -0.74 2.65
CA ALA A 157 14.96 0.33 1.68
C ALA A 157 15.81 -0.03 0.45
N TRP A 158 15.19 -0.64 -0.55
CA TRP A 158 15.87 -1.10 -1.77
C TRP A 158 15.98 0.01 -2.82
N GLU A 159 16.96 -0.12 -3.72
CA GLU A 159 17.29 0.83 -4.76
C GLU A 159 17.19 0.19 -6.15
N GLY A 160 17.09 1.03 -7.18
CA GLY A 160 17.03 0.60 -8.58
C GLY A 160 15.60 0.55 -9.14
N GLU A 161 15.46 0.02 -10.34
CA GLU A 161 14.17 0.04 -11.06
C GLU A 161 13.33 -1.21 -10.80
N THR A 162 13.95 -2.34 -10.48
CA THR A 162 13.27 -3.60 -10.19
C THR A 162 13.97 -4.39 -9.10
N ARG A 163 13.20 -5.13 -8.29
CA ARG A 163 13.72 -6.04 -7.29
C ARG A 163 12.88 -7.31 -7.24
N ALA A 164 13.47 -8.46 -7.51
CA ALA A 164 12.83 -9.74 -7.25
C ALA A 164 12.79 -10.00 -5.74
N ILE A 165 11.59 -10.33 -5.20
CA ILE A 165 11.40 -10.83 -3.84
C ILE A 165 11.63 -12.35 -3.86
N ASN A 166 11.04 -13.02 -4.83
CA ASN A 166 11.18 -14.45 -5.10
C ASN A 166 10.91 -14.72 -6.61
N PRO A 167 10.99 -15.97 -7.10
CA PRO A 167 10.79 -16.28 -8.52
C PRO A 167 9.43 -15.86 -9.09
N SER A 168 8.39 -15.74 -8.24
CA SER A 168 7.04 -15.35 -8.63
C SER A 168 6.77 -13.86 -8.49
N LEU A 169 7.58 -13.11 -7.72
CA LEU A 169 7.27 -11.74 -7.30
C LEU A 169 8.40 -10.77 -7.63
N THR A 170 8.06 -9.70 -8.33
CA THR A 170 9.00 -8.63 -8.68
C THR A 170 8.40 -7.26 -8.34
N LEU A 171 9.08 -6.48 -7.52
CA LEU A 171 8.81 -5.06 -7.30
C LEU A 171 9.33 -4.26 -8.49
N ILE A 172 8.56 -3.27 -8.92
CA ILE A 172 8.87 -2.38 -10.03
C ILE A 172 8.68 -0.94 -9.55
N ARG A 173 9.75 -0.15 -9.56
CA ARG A 173 9.68 1.28 -9.25
C ARG A 173 9.03 2.03 -10.40
N CYS A 174 7.90 2.63 -10.17
CA CYS A 174 7.16 3.45 -11.13
C CYS A 174 7.43 4.95 -10.97
N GLY A 175 7.61 5.41 -9.73
CA GLY A 175 7.59 6.83 -9.42
C GLY A 175 6.20 7.44 -9.64
N GLY A 176 6.14 8.71 -10.00
CA GLY A 176 4.89 9.42 -10.29
C GLY A 176 4.22 9.94 -9.03
N HIS A 177 3.31 9.18 -8.42
CA HIS A 177 2.59 9.61 -7.22
C HIS A 177 3.56 9.96 -6.07
N PHE A 178 4.50 9.07 -5.74
CA PHE A 178 5.70 9.38 -4.93
C PHE A 178 6.95 8.99 -5.70
N ALA A 179 8.10 9.50 -5.29
CA ALA A 179 9.36 9.21 -5.98
C ALA A 179 9.72 7.71 -5.96
N GLY A 180 9.44 7.06 -4.82
CA GLY A 180 9.63 5.63 -4.60
C GLY A 180 8.39 4.77 -4.85
N SER A 181 7.31 5.33 -5.41
CA SER A 181 6.11 4.53 -5.71
C SER A 181 6.45 3.33 -6.55
N GLN A 182 6.01 2.16 -6.07
CA GLN A 182 6.28 0.87 -6.69
C GLN A 182 4.99 0.06 -6.85
N VAL A 183 5.05 -0.93 -7.73
CA VAL A 183 3.99 -1.92 -7.93
C VAL A 183 4.59 -3.32 -7.80
N LEU A 184 3.75 -4.32 -7.53
CA LEU A 184 4.16 -5.71 -7.44
C LEU A 184 3.64 -6.49 -8.63
N HIS A 185 4.54 -7.04 -9.44
CA HIS A 185 4.22 -8.01 -10.46
C HIS A 185 4.21 -9.41 -9.86
N TRP A 186 3.10 -10.13 -10.03
CA TRP A 186 2.88 -11.47 -9.51
C TRP A 186 2.62 -12.45 -10.66
N LYS A 187 3.54 -13.41 -10.83
CA LYS A 187 3.38 -14.51 -11.79
C LYS A 187 2.46 -15.57 -11.18
N ARG A 188 1.40 -15.92 -11.90
CA ARG A 188 0.39 -16.88 -11.51
C ARG A 188 0.06 -17.81 -12.70
N ASP A 189 -0.45 -19.01 -12.39
CA ASP A 189 -0.86 -19.99 -13.42
C ASP A 189 -2.16 -19.57 -14.12
N ASP A 190 -3.05 -18.85 -13.43
CA ASP A 190 -4.35 -18.38 -13.93
C ASP A 190 -4.30 -16.96 -14.54
N GLY A 191 -3.12 -16.47 -14.86
CA GLY A 191 -2.88 -15.13 -15.39
C GLY A 191 -2.09 -14.24 -14.43
N ASN A 192 -1.05 -13.60 -14.95
CA ASN A 192 -0.20 -12.71 -14.13
C ASN A 192 -0.99 -11.50 -13.63
N ALA A 193 -0.62 -11.02 -12.46
CA ALA A 193 -1.27 -9.87 -11.83
C ALA A 193 -0.27 -8.73 -11.57
N MET A 194 -0.80 -7.51 -11.54
CA MET A 194 -0.12 -6.31 -11.09
C MET A 194 -0.89 -5.75 -9.89
N LEU A 195 -0.25 -5.65 -8.73
CA LEU A 195 -0.81 -5.00 -7.56
C LEU A 195 -0.24 -3.57 -7.50
N THR A 196 -1.10 -2.57 -7.53
CA THR A 196 -0.66 -1.22 -7.92
C THR A 196 -0.77 -0.16 -6.83
N GLY A 197 -1.37 -0.48 -5.68
CA GLY A 197 -1.76 0.57 -4.77
C GLY A 197 -2.64 1.60 -5.50
N ASP A 198 -2.34 2.86 -5.34
CA ASP A 198 -2.98 3.94 -6.10
C ASP A 198 -2.03 4.63 -7.10
N THR A 199 -0.82 4.10 -7.31
CA THR A 199 0.11 4.52 -8.38
C THR A 199 -0.53 4.38 -9.77
N VAL A 200 -1.28 3.29 -9.96
CA VAL A 200 -2.17 3.06 -11.09
C VAL A 200 -3.55 2.75 -10.52
N GLN A 201 -4.37 3.77 -10.35
CA GLN A 201 -5.67 3.62 -9.70
C GLN A 201 -6.71 3.03 -10.63
N VAL A 202 -7.34 1.96 -10.20
CA VAL A 202 -8.49 1.37 -10.92
C VAL A 202 -9.71 2.30 -10.79
N ALA A 203 -10.27 2.71 -11.92
CA ALA A 203 -11.47 3.54 -11.97
C ALA A 203 -12.71 2.74 -11.52
N PRO A 204 -13.78 3.41 -11.03
CA PRO A 204 -15.01 2.73 -10.57
C PRO A 204 -15.67 1.82 -11.63
N THR A 205 -15.43 2.09 -12.92
CA THR A 205 -15.92 1.24 -14.03
C THR A 205 -15.23 -0.13 -14.07
N ARG A 206 -14.07 -0.29 -13.40
CA ARG A 206 -13.22 -1.49 -13.43
C ARG A 206 -12.78 -1.91 -14.83
N ARG A 207 -12.78 -0.99 -15.79
CA ARG A 207 -12.37 -1.16 -17.19
C ARG A 207 -11.24 -0.21 -17.58
N HIS A 208 -10.92 0.73 -16.71
CA HIS A 208 -9.93 1.78 -16.93
C HIS A 208 -9.13 2.01 -15.67
N VAL A 209 -7.96 2.61 -15.85
CA VAL A 209 -7.13 3.12 -14.75
C VAL A 209 -6.88 4.62 -14.93
N SER A 210 -6.42 5.28 -13.86
CA SER A 210 -6.06 6.69 -13.85
C SER A 210 -4.77 6.91 -13.07
N PHE A 211 -4.23 8.12 -13.17
CA PHE A 211 -2.94 8.50 -12.58
C PHE A 211 -3.06 9.89 -11.97
N MET A 212 -2.76 10.02 -10.68
CA MET A 212 -2.87 11.30 -9.99
C MET A 212 -1.61 11.59 -9.20
N TYR A 213 -1.22 12.85 -9.16
CA TYR A 213 -0.25 13.35 -8.20
C TYR A 213 -0.90 13.44 -6.81
N SER A 214 -2.07 14.06 -6.73
CA SER A 214 -2.89 14.09 -5.50
C SER A 214 -4.34 13.74 -5.81
N TYR A 215 -4.86 12.70 -5.18
CA TYR A 215 -6.28 12.32 -5.28
C TYR A 215 -7.19 13.29 -4.51
N PRO A 216 -6.92 13.62 -3.24
CA PRO A 216 -7.77 14.54 -2.49
C PRO A 216 -7.83 15.95 -3.12
N ASN A 217 -6.70 16.45 -3.61
CA ASN A 217 -6.58 17.76 -4.19
C ASN A 217 -6.80 17.77 -5.72
N GLN A 218 -7.12 16.61 -6.30
CA GLN A 218 -7.47 16.43 -7.72
C GLN A 218 -6.38 16.92 -8.68
N ILE A 219 -5.10 16.78 -8.29
CA ILE A 219 -3.97 17.18 -9.13
C ILE A 219 -3.56 15.99 -10.00
N PRO A 220 -3.65 16.09 -11.33
CA PRO A 220 -3.25 15.04 -12.24
C PRO A 220 -1.72 14.85 -12.26
N LEU A 221 -1.24 13.66 -12.60
CA LEU A 221 0.16 13.48 -12.98
C LEU A 221 0.44 14.14 -14.33
N ASN A 222 1.65 14.66 -14.49
CA ASN A 222 2.09 15.17 -15.78
C ASN A 222 2.39 14.03 -16.79
N ALA A 223 2.46 14.39 -18.08
CA ALA A 223 2.66 13.43 -19.17
C ALA A 223 3.99 12.63 -19.06
N ALA A 224 5.05 13.27 -18.56
CA ALA A 224 6.35 12.60 -18.38
C ALA A 224 6.28 11.49 -17.31
N ALA A 225 5.62 11.75 -16.20
CA ALA A 225 5.42 10.78 -15.12
C ALA A 225 4.56 9.59 -15.59
N VAL A 226 3.45 9.84 -16.29
CA VAL A 226 2.60 8.78 -16.84
C VAL A 226 3.35 7.93 -17.88
N SER A 227 4.12 8.57 -18.76
CA SER A 227 4.95 7.87 -19.74
C SER A 227 6.04 7.01 -19.08
N ARG A 228 6.63 7.49 -17.97
CA ARG A 228 7.57 6.71 -17.15
C ARG A 228 6.92 5.47 -16.56
N ILE A 229 5.74 5.60 -15.96
CA ILE A 229 4.97 4.47 -15.41
C ILE A 229 4.69 3.45 -16.51
N ALA A 230 4.23 3.91 -17.69
CA ALA A 230 3.95 3.04 -18.82
C ALA A 230 5.20 2.29 -19.30
N ALA A 231 6.34 2.97 -19.40
CA ALA A 231 7.63 2.38 -19.79
C ALA A 231 8.13 1.35 -18.77
N ALA A 232 7.99 1.64 -17.47
CA ALA A 232 8.39 0.71 -16.39
C ALA A 232 7.59 -0.60 -16.43
N LEU A 233 6.32 -0.55 -16.81
CA LEU A 233 5.44 -1.72 -16.87
C LEU A 233 5.46 -2.44 -18.22
N GLU A 234 5.99 -1.84 -19.30
CA GLU A 234 5.98 -2.44 -20.63
C GLU A 234 6.65 -3.82 -20.73
N PRO A 235 7.77 -4.12 -20.04
CA PRO A 235 8.39 -5.45 -20.09
C PRO A 235 7.56 -6.56 -19.43
N PHE A 236 6.56 -6.21 -18.61
CA PHE A 236 5.81 -7.16 -17.82
C PHE A 236 4.47 -7.49 -18.47
N LYS A 237 4.14 -8.79 -18.53
CA LYS A 237 2.81 -9.26 -18.95
C LYS A 237 1.93 -9.38 -17.72
N PHE A 238 0.70 -8.90 -17.80
CA PHE A 238 -0.29 -9.05 -16.72
C PHE A 238 -1.70 -9.06 -17.32
N ASP A 239 -2.54 -9.89 -16.74
CA ASP A 239 -3.94 -10.11 -17.13
C ASP A 239 -4.89 -9.48 -16.13
N HIS A 240 -4.38 -9.20 -14.91
CA HIS A 240 -5.15 -8.65 -13.80
C HIS A 240 -4.43 -7.43 -13.21
N ILE A 241 -5.22 -6.45 -12.72
CA ILE A 241 -4.76 -5.36 -11.85
C ILE A 241 -5.58 -5.40 -10.57
N TYR A 242 -4.89 -5.39 -9.43
CA TYR A 242 -5.49 -5.21 -8.11
C TYR A 242 -5.10 -3.82 -7.58
N GLY A 243 -6.10 -2.94 -7.40
CA GLY A 243 -5.92 -1.60 -6.85
C GLY A 243 -5.93 -1.57 -5.33
N ALA A 244 -5.95 -0.38 -4.75
CA ALA A 244 -5.80 -0.16 -3.31
C ALA A 244 -7.09 -0.36 -2.48
N TRP A 245 -8.27 -0.29 -3.08
CA TRP A 245 -9.56 -0.34 -2.38
C TRP A 245 -10.42 -1.52 -2.81
N TRP A 246 -11.37 -1.87 -1.95
CA TRP A 246 -12.30 -2.98 -2.15
C TRP A 246 -12.99 -2.90 -3.52
N ASN A 247 -13.05 -4.03 -4.21
CA ASN A 247 -13.67 -4.19 -5.54
C ASN A 247 -13.04 -3.34 -6.66
N GLN A 248 -11.96 -2.63 -6.42
CA GLN A 248 -11.26 -1.86 -7.44
C GLN A 248 -10.19 -2.73 -8.12
N ASN A 249 -10.66 -3.68 -8.93
CA ASN A 249 -9.80 -4.59 -9.68
C ASN A 249 -10.21 -4.57 -11.17
N VAL A 250 -9.23 -4.79 -12.05
CA VAL A 250 -9.46 -5.14 -13.46
C VAL A 250 -9.08 -6.61 -13.61
N ILE A 251 -10.06 -7.46 -13.86
CA ILE A 251 -9.87 -8.90 -13.98
C ILE A 251 -10.04 -9.33 -15.44
N GLY A 252 -8.99 -9.94 -15.99
CA GLY A 252 -8.88 -10.24 -17.42
C GLY A 252 -8.55 -9.00 -18.25
N ASP A 253 -7.70 -9.16 -19.25
CA ASP A 253 -7.35 -8.13 -20.25
C ASP A 253 -6.85 -6.79 -19.67
N ALA A 254 -6.28 -6.80 -18.44
CA ALA A 254 -5.88 -5.60 -17.73
C ALA A 254 -4.75 -4.84 -18.45
N ARG A 255 -3.89 -5.53 -19.19
CA ARG A 255 -2.84 -4.86 -19.98
C ARG A 255 -3.41 -4.02 -21.11
N THR A 256 -4.42 -4.48 -21.81
CA THR A 256 -5.12 -3.69 -22.83
C THR A 256 -5.84 -2.49 -22.20
N ALA A 257 -6.56 -2.71 -21.10
CA ALA A 257 -7.20 -1.64 -20.33
C ALA A 257 -6.19 -0.58 -19.85
N PHE A 258 -5.03 -1.00 -19.38
CA PHE A 258 -3.93 -0.11 -18.97
C PHE A 258 -3.42 0.74 -20.14
N LYS A 259 -3.04 0.11 -21.28
CA LYS A 259 -2.55 0.83 -22.46
C LYS A 259 -3.56 1.83 -23.01
N ALA A 260 -4.82 1.44 -23.10
CA ALA A 260 -5.90 2.33 -23.53
C ALA A 260 -6.09 3.51 -22.56
N SER A 261 -5.95 3.26 -21.26
CA SER A 261 -6.05 4.29 -20.22
C SER A 261 -4.89 5.28 -20.27
N VAL A 262 -3.65 4.82 -20.50
CA VAL A 262 -2.49 5.69 -20.69
C VAL A 262 -2.71 6.62 -21.89
N ALA A 263 -3.10 6.08 -23.04
CA ALA A 263 -3.37 6.88 -24.25
C ALA A 263 -4.47 7.91 -24.00
N ARG A 264 -5.58 7.50 -23.39
CA ARG A 264 -6.71 8.38 -23.03
C ARG A 264 -6.28 9.49 -22.07
N TYR A 265 -5.51 9.14 -21.04
CA TYR A 265 -5.05 10.10 -20.04
C TYR A 265 -4.14 11.16 -20.67
N LEU A 266 -3.13 10.73 -21.45
CA LEU A 266 -2.21 11.63 -22.12
C LEU A 266 -2.94 12.57 -23.09
N ALA A 267 -3.95 12.08 -23.81
CA ALA A 267 -4.77 12.93 -24.69
C ALA A 267 -5.63 13.94 -23.92
N ALA A 268 -6.02 13.65 -22.68
CA ALA A 268 -6.84 14.53 -21.85
C ALA A 268 -6.06 15.66 -21.17
N ILE A 269 -4.72 15.51 -21.04
CA ILE A 269 -3.85 16.51 -20.40
C ILE A 269 -2.91 17.22 -21.42
N ALA A 270 -3.08 16.96 -22.72
CA ALA A 270 -2.27 17.53 -23.82
C ALA A 270 -2.56 19.04 -24.07
#